data_30f2748b2231d8ab31ba1d79cfaf1a36
#
_entry.id   30f2748b2231d8ab31ba1d79cfaf1a36
#
_cell.length_a   1.000
_cell.length_b   1.000
_cell.length_c   1.000
_cell.angle_alpha   90.00
_cell.angle_beta   90.00
_cell.angle_gamma   90.00
#
_symmetry.space_group_name_H-M   'P 1'
#
loop_
_entity.id
_entity.type
_entity.pdbx_description
1 polymer ?
#
loop_
_entity_poly.entity_id
_entity_poly.type
_entity_poly.pdbx_seq_one_letter_code
_entity_poly.pdbx_strand_id
1 'polypeptide(L)'
;MLLHAIMDALLGAAALGDIGKHFPDTDPAYKGISSLKLLEHVGALLEEHYFLIENIDATIIAQAPKMRPFIDTMRKNIADTLHIDLSQVNVKATTEEGLGFTGSGEGISSQAICLLTTPLGLQSEDVMQRGCAGCTGCPKTV
;
A
#
# COMPACT_ATOMS: atom_id res chain seq x y z
N MET A 1 -11.20 5.52 4.94
CA MET A 1 -9.93 6.28 4.91
C MET A 1 -8.73 5.35 4.77
N LEU A 2 -8.40 4.47 5.76
CA LEU A 2 -7.20 3.61 5.70
C LEU A 2 -7.12 2.75 4.44
N LEU A 3 -8.17 2.01 4.10
CA LEU A 3 -8.19 1.13 2.92
C LEU A 3 -8.05 1.92 1.62
N HIS A 4 -8.61 3.14 1.53
CA HIS A 4 -8.42 4.01 0.37
C HIS A 4 -6.96 4.41 0.19
N ALA A 5 -6.27 4.79 1.27
CA ALA A 5 -4.84 5.12 1.20
C ALA A 5 -3.99 3.90 0.77
N ILE A 6 -4.34 2.69 1.24
CA ILE A 6 -3.65 1.46 0.84
C ILE A 6 -3.90 1.16 -0.64
N MET A 7 -5.16 1.25 -1.11
CA MET A 7 -5.50 1.03 -2.52
C MET A 7 -4.77 2.00 -3.45
N ASP A 8 -4.73 3.29 -3.10
CA ASP A 8 -4.00 4.30 -3.87
C ASP A 8 -2.49 4.05 -3.88
N ALA A 9 -1.91 3.61 -2.75
CA ALA A 9 -0.50 3.24 -2.70
C ALA A 9 -0.19 2.05 -3.62
N LEU A 10 -1.03 1.01 -3.62
CA LEU A 10 -0.88 -0.18 -4.46
C LEU A 10 -1.01 0.16 -5.96
N LEU A 11 -2.06 0.90 -6.32
CA LEU A 11 -2.29 1.33 -7.71
C LEU A 11 -1.18 2.28 -8.18
N GLY A 12 -0.75 3.21 -7.33
CA GLY A 12 0.33 4.14 -7.63
C GLY A 12 1.67 3.43 -7.85
N ALA A 13 2.02 2.46 -7.01
CA ALA A 13 3.25 1.67 -7.15
C ALA A 13 3.26 0.82 -8.44
N ALA A 14 2.08 0.39 -8.91
CA ALA A 14 1.91 -0.32 -10.17
C ALA A 14 1.78 0.61 -11.39
N ALA A 15 1.80 1.93 -11.20
CA ALA A 15 1.53 2.94 -12.23
C ALA A 15 0.15 2.79 -12.91
N LEU A 16 -0.85 2.32 -12.17
CA LEU A 16 -2.21 2.10 -12.66
C LEU A 16 -3.16 3.28 -12.40
N GLY A 17 -2.68 4.34 -11.76
CA GLY A 17 -3.47 5.52 -11.40
C GLY A 17 -3.95 5.48 -9.96
N ASP A 18 -5.20 5.80 -9.73
CA ASP A 18 -5.84 5.92 -8.42
C ASP A 18 -7.19 5.19 -8.35
N ILE A 19 -7.78 5.13 -7.16
CA ILE A 19 -9.08 4.49 -6.94
C ILE A 19 -10.21 5.17 -7.71
N GLY A 20 -10.17 6.49 -7.91
CA GLY A 20 -11.19 7.23 -8.66
C GLY A 20 -11.26 6.85 -10.12
N LYS A 21 -10.10 6.48 -10.72
CA LYS A 21 -10.03 5.99 -12.09
C LYS A 21 -10.69 4.60 -12.25
N HIS A 22 -10.50 3.71 -11.29
CA HIS A 22 -11.00 2.33 -11.38
C HIS A 22 -12.40 2.15 -10.80
N PHE A 23 -12.77 2.96 -9.82
CA PHE A 23 -14.03 2.87 -9.08
C PHE A 23 -14.70 4.25 -8.99
N PRO A 24 -15.17 4.81 -10.12
CA PRO A 24 -15.78 6.14 -10.11
C PRO A 24 -17.07 6.16 -9.29
N ASP A 25 -17.23 7.17 -8.45
CA ASP A 25 -18.42 7.37 -7.60
C ASP A 25 -19.72 7.50 -8.42
N THR A 26 -19.60 7.80 -9.69
CA THR A 26 -20.72 7.92 -10.64
C THR A 26 -21.25 6.57 -11.10
N ASP A 27 -20.50 5.50 -10.92
CA ASP A 27 -20.93 4.15 -11.33
C ASP A 27 -21.80 3.52 -10.24
N PRO A 28 -23.06 3.18 -10.55
CA PRO A 28 -23.99 2.55 -9.61
C PRO A 28 -23.47 1.22 -9.04
N ALA A 29 -22.58 0.52 -9.76
CA ALA A 29 -21.99 -0.75 -9.34
C ALA A 29 -21.18 -0.62 -8.05
N TYR A 30 -20.60 0.55 -7.80
CA TYR A 30 -19.75 0.80 -6.61
C TYR A 30 -20.48 1.54 -5.49
N LYS A 31 -21.75 1.91 -5.69
CA LYS A 31 -22.52 2.62 -4.68
C LYS A 31 -22.79 1.74 -3.46
N GLY A 32 -22.22 2.14 -2.32
CA GLY A 32 -22.38 1.41 -1.06
C GLY A 32 -21.56 0.12 -0.96
N ILE A 33 -20.64 -0.12 -1.89
CA ILE A 33 -19.73 -1.27 -1.83
C ILE A 33 -18.80 -1.17 -0.62
N SER A 34 -18.52 -2.31 0.01
CA SER A 34 -17.54 -2.39 1.09
C SER A 34 -16.13 -2.05 0.58
N SER A 35 -15.39 -1.23 1.33
CA SER A 35 -14.00 -0.91 1.01
C SER A 35 -13.07 -2.14 0.98
N LEU A 36 -13.42 -3.22 1.70
CA LEU A 36 -12.69 -4.50 1.61
C LEU A 36 -12.90 -5.17 0.25
N LYS A 37 -14.12 -5.09 -0.31
CA LYS A 37 -14.37 -5.60 -1.68
C LYS A 37 -13.63 -4.80 -2.75
N LEU A 38 -13.53 -3.48 -2.57
CA LEU A 38 -12.70 -2.66 -3.46
C LEU A 38 -11.23 -3.04 -3.35
N LEU A 39 -10.74 -3.30 -2.15
CA LEU A 39 -9.36 -3.76 -1.92
C LEU A 39 -9.10 -5.13 -2.59
N GLU A 40 -10.06 -6.05 -2.52
CA GLU A 40 -10.00 -7.34 -3.22
C GLU A 40 -9.86 -7.15 -4.75
N HIS A 41 -10.66 -6.22 -5.33
CA HIS A 41 -10.55 -5.88 -6.74
C HIS A 41 -9.18 -5.28 -7.11
N VAL A 42 -8.62 -4.44 -6.25
CA VAL A 42 -7.26 -3.90 -6.47
C VAL A 42 -6.23 -5.03 -6.42
N GLY A 43 -6.35 -5.97 -5.48
CA GLY A 43 -5.50 -7.15 -5.42
C GLY A 43 -5.53 -7.96 -6.72
N ALA A 44 -6.74 -8.27 -7.23
CA ALA A 44 -6.92 -8.97 -8.50
C ALA A 44 -6.30 -8.20 -9.67
N LEU A 45 -6.46 -6.87 -9.71
CA LEU A 45 -5.87 -6.03 -10.75
C LEU A 45 -4.34 -6.06 -10.74
N LEU A 46 -3.72 -6.11 -9.56
CA LEU A 46 -2.26 -6.26 -9.44
C LEU A 46 -1.80 -7.63 -9.99
N GLU A 47 -2.52 -8.71 -9.67
CA GLU A 47 -2.23 -10.05 -10.18
C GLU A 47 -2.34 -10.10 -11.71
N GLU A 48 -3.37 -9.49 -12.30
CA GLU A 48 -3.54 -9.38 -13.76
C GLU A 48 -2.35 -8.68 -14.44
N HIS A 49 -1.71 -7.74 -13.74
CA HIS A 49 -0.54 -7.02 -14.21
C HIS A 49 0.79 -7.65 -13.74
N TYR A 50 0.75 -8.86 -13.20
CA TYR A 50 1.91 -9.61 -12.72
C TYR A 50 2.70 -8.93 -11.62
N PHE A 51 2.05 -8.14 -10.76
CA PHE A 51 2.66 -7.59 -9.57
C PHE A 51 2.42 -8.48 -8.35
N LEU A 52 3.43 -8.59 -7.50
CA LEU A 52 3.35 -9.22 -6.19
C LEU A 52 3.56 -8.14 -5.12
N ILE A 53 2.79 -8.24 -4.04
CA ILE A 53 2.92 -7.33 -2.90
C ILE A 53 4.02 -7.86 -1.99
N GLU A 54 5.10 -7.09 -1.81
CA GLU A 54 6.16 -7.41 -0.85
C GLU A 54 5.77 -6.97 0.55
N ASN A 55 5.37 -5.70 0.71
CA ASN A 55 4.87 -5.20 1.99
C ASN A 55 3.97 -3.98 1.81
N ILE A 56 3.19 -3.71 2.87
CA ILE A 56 2.36 -2.52 3.02
C ILE A 56 2.67 -1.92 4.39
N ASP A 57 2.94 -0.61 4.44
CA ASP A 57 3.06 0.17 5.67
C ASP A 57 2.07 1.33 5.62
N ALA A 58 1.14 1.35 6.56
CA ALA A 58 0.10 2.36 6.62
C ALA A 58 0.07 3.09 7.97
N THR A 59 -0.19 4.38 7.94
CA THR A 59 -0.27 5.24 9.10
C THR A 59 -1.65 5.87 9.20
N ILE A 60 -2.27 5.76 10.37
CA ILE A 60 -3.49 6.47 10.73
C ILE A 60 -3.11 7.65 11.60
N ILE A 61 -3.54 8.84 11.21
CA ILE A 61 -3.31 10.08 11.93
C ILE A 61 -4.65 10.51 12.54
N ALA A 62 -4.77 10.37 13.87
CA ALA A 62 -6.02 10.66 14.59
C ALA A 62 -5.74 11.01 16.04
N GLN A 63 -6.36 12.07 16.53
CA GLN A 63 -6.30 12.43 17.95
C GLN A 63 -7.13 11.46 18.80
N ALA A 64 -8.28 11.07 18.30
CA ALA A 64 -9.19 10.12 18.92
C ALA A 64 -10.03 9.41 17.82
N PRO A 65 -10.56 8.21 18.09
CA PRO A 65 -10.30 7.32 19.23
C PRO A 65 -8.90 6.69 19.18
N LYS A 66 -8.46 6.06 20.28
CA LYS A 66 -7.21 5.28 20.30
C LYS A 66 -7.34 4.07 19.38
N MET A 67 -6.51 4.01 18.33
CA MET A 67 -6.56 2.96 17.31
C MET A 67 -5.91 1.63 17.73
N ARG A 68 -5.03 1.66 18.73
CA ARG A 68 -4.22 0.49 19.14
C ARG A 68 -5.02 -0.80 19.34
N PRO A 69 -6.21 -0.81 19.96
CA PRO A 69 -6.97 -2.06 20.15
C PRO A 69 -7.47 -2.69 18.84
N PHE A 70 -7.53 -1.93 17.75
CA PHE A 70 -8.10 -2.35 16.46
C PHE A 70 -7.03 -2.68 15.41
N ILE A 71 -5.77 -2.33 15.65
CA ILE A 71 -4.68 -2.45 14.65
C ILE A 71 -4.49 -3.89 14.18
N ASP A 72 -4.47 -4.87 15.09
CA ASP A 72 -4.25 -6.26 14.71
C ASP A 72 -5.40 -6.82 13.86
N THR A 73 -6.64 -6.43 14.17
CA THR A 73 -7.82 -6.77 13.35
C THR A 73 -7.75 -6.12 11.97
N MET A 74 -7.34 -4.85 11.89
CA MET A 74 -7.14 -4.15 10.62
C MET A 74 -6.09 -4.86 9.75
N ARG A 75 -4.94 -5.19 10.32
CA ARG A 75 -3.86 -5.92 9.63
C ARG A 75 -4.34 -7.26 9.10
N LYS A 76 -5.04 -8.02 9.95
CA LYS A 76 -5.59 -9.32 9.56
C LYS A 76 -6.58 -9.20 8.39
N ASN A 77 -7.52 -8.26 8.46
CA ASN A 77 -8.50 -8.06 7.40
C ASN A 77 -7.83 -7.67 6.06
N ILE A 78 -6.80 -6.82 6.10
CA ILE A 78 -6.05 -6.44 4.91
C ILE A 78 -5.29 -7.64 4.32
N ALA A 79 -4.56 -8.37 5.17
CA ALA A 79 -3.78 -9.52 4.75
C ALA A 79 -4.67 -10.64 4.15
N ASP A 80 -5.78 -10.96 4.82
CA ASP A 80 -6.75 -11.96 4.35
C ASP A 80 -7.37 -11.55 3.00
N THR A 81 -7.72 -10.27 2.84
CA THR A 81 -8.35 -9.75 1.61
C THR A 81 -7.39 -9.77 0.42
N LEU A 82 -6.11 -9.48 0.66
CA LEU A 82 -5.09 -9.44 -0.38
C LEU A 82 -4.36 -10.80 -0.56
N HIS A 83 -4.74 -11.82 0.21
CA HIS A 83 -4.12 -13.16 0.19
C HIS A 83 -2.60 -13.13 0.42
N ILE A 84 -2.14 -12.24 1.30
CA ILE A 84 -0.72 -12.11 1.69
C ILE A 84 -0.53 -12.46 3.15
N ASP A 85 0.73 -12.68 3.56
CA ASP A 85 1.07 -12.99 4.94
C ASP A 85 0.86 -11.76 5.85
N LEU A 86 0.44 -11.99 7.09
CA LEU A 86 0.27 -10.93 8.09
C LEU A 86 1.56 -10.13 8.33
N SER A 87 2.72 -10.77 8.19
CA SER A 87 4.04 -10.14 8.31
C SER A 87 4.32 -9.08 7.22
N GLN A 88 3.59 -9.13 6.11
CA GLN A 88 3.71 -8.18 4.99
C GLN A 88 2.86 -6.92 5.19
N VAL A 89 2.05 -6.85 6.26
CA VAL A 89 1.14 -5.73 6.53
C VAL A 89 1.46 -5.10 7.87
N ASN A 90 1.84 -3.82 7.86
CA ASN A 90 1.95 -3.00 9.05
C ASN A 90 0.92 -1.87 9.04
N VAL A 91 0.30 -1.64 10.19
CA VAL A 91 -0.56 -0.49 10.46
C VAL A 91 -0.11 0.15 11.77
N LYS A 92 0.14 1.43 11.75
CA LYS A 92 0.49 2.23 12.93
C LYS A 92 -0.41 3.44 13.03
N ALA A 93 -0.52 3.98 14.23
CA ALA A 93 -1.31 5.17 14.51
C ALA A 93 -0.45 6.21 15.25
N THR A 94 -0.67 7.46 14.90
CA THR A 94 -0.02 8.61 15.52
C THR A 94 -1.01 9.75 15.75
N THR A 95 -0.62 10.74 16.56
CA THR A 95 -1.33 12.00 16.71
C THR A 95 -0.49 13.13 16.12
N GLU A 96 -1.09 14.29 15.89
CA GLU A 96 -0.38 15.52 15.55
C GLU A 96 -0.29 16.48 16.74
N GLU A 97 -0.32 15.92 17.95
CA GLU A 97 -0.11 16.65 19.22
C GLU A 97 -1.02 17.87 19.36
N GLY A 98 -2.26 17.77 18.91
CA GLY A 98 -3.25 18.85 18.97
C GLY A 98 -3.18 19.85 17.81
N LEU A 99 -2.30 19.65 16.84
CA LEU A 99 -2.14 20.55 15.69
C LEU A 99 -3.01 20.11 14.50
N GLY A 100 -3.51 21.11 13.76
CA GLY A 100 -4.30 20.87 12.54
C GLY A 100 -5.66 20.22 12.81
N PHE A 101 -6.37 19.89 11.74
CA PHE A 101 -7.72 19.30 11.81
C PHE A 101 -7.77 17.90 12.44
N THR A 102 -6.69 17.15 12.30
CA THR A 102 -6.56 15.83 12.95
C THR A 102 -6.27 15.97 14.43
N GLY A 103 -5.46 16.96 14.81
CA GLY A 103 -5.15 17.26 16.20
C GLY A 103 -6.32 17.89 16.96
N SER A 104 -7.17 18.69 16.31
CA SER A 104 -8.42 19.22 16.91
C SER A 104 -9.52 18.15 17.02
N GLY A 105 -9.35 16.98 16.42
CA GLY A 105 -10.35 15.91 16.40
C GLY A 105 -11.46 16.09 15.35
N GLU A 106 -11.31 17.03 14.43
CA GLU A 106 -12.27 17.30 13.36
C GLU A 106 -12.25 16.24 12.25
N GLY A 107 -11.14 15.49 12.14
CA GLY A 107 -10.98 14.48 11.13
C GLY A 107 -9.89 13.45 11.43
N ILE A 108 -9.85 12.43 10.57
CA ILE A 108 -8.82 11.38 10.56
C ILE A 108 -8.16 11.40 9.19
N SER A 109 -6.85 11.37 9.16
CA SER A 109 -6.05 11.20 7.94
C SER A 109 -5.41 9.83 7.91
N SER A 110 -5.11 9.32 6.72
CA SER A 110 -4.37 8.07 6.55
C SER A 110 -3.41 8.18 5.36
N GLN A 111 -2.25 7.60 5.53
CA GLN A 111 -1.21 7.50 4.50
C GLN A 111 -0.76 6.05 4.40
N ALA A 112 -0.35 5.64 3.21
CA ALA A 112 0.21 4.31 3.00
C ALA A 112 1.35 4.36 1.98
N ILE A 113 2.26 3.43 2.13
CA ILE A 113 3.33 3.13 1.18
C ILE A 113 3.40 1.61 1.03
N CYS A 114 3.74 1.13 -0.14
CA CYS A 114 3.93 -0.29 -0.40
C CYS A 114 5.13 -0.53 -1.29
N LEU A 115 5.63 -1.74 -1.24
CA LEU A 115 6.62 -2.25 -2.17
C LEU A 115 5.99 -3.37 -2.97
N LEU A 116 6.07 -3.26 -4.29
CA LEU A 116 5.67 -4.30 -5.24
C LEU A 116 6.91 -4.89 -5.92
N THR A 117 6.81 -6.15 -6.30
CA THR A 117 7.79 -6.82 -7.14
C THR A 117 7.10 -7.51 -8.31
N THR A 118 7.88 -7.99 -9.27
CA THR A 118 7.40 -8.84 -10.36
C THR A 118 8.14 -10.17 -10.34
N PRO A 119 7.57 -11.27 -10.87
CA PRO A 119 8.27 -12.55 -10.96
C PRO A 119 9.63 -12.48 -11.66
N LEU A 120 9.78 -11.55 -12.60
CA LEU A 120 11.06 -11.26 -13.28
C LEU A 120 12.06 -10.56 -12.36
N GLY A 121 11.60 -9.78 -11.38
CA GLY A 121 12.46 -9.13 -10.39
C GLY A 121 13.07 -10.12 -9.39
N LEU A 122 12.43 -11.26 -9.15
CA LEU A 122 12.95 -12.33 -8.30
C LEU A 122 14.07 -13.14 -8.98
N GLN A 123 14.19 -13.04 -10.32
CA GLN A 123 15.23 -13.73 -11.09
C GLN A 123 16.48 -12.88 -11.31
N SER A 124 16.55 -11.67 -10.76
CA SER A 124 17.62 -10.71 -11.02
C SER A 124 18.93 -10.96 -10.23
N GLU A 125 19.26 -12.21 -9.91
CA GLU A 125 20.67 -12.56 -9.64
C GLU A 125 21.55 -12.26 -10.87
N ASP A 126 20.98 -12.23 -12.07
CA ASP A 126 21.68 -11.86 -13.32
C ASP A 126 21.97 -10.35 -13.47
N VAL A 127 21.31 -9.47 -12.72
CA VAL A 127 21.57 -8.01 -12.82
C VAL A 127 22.86 -7.62 -12.10
N MET A 128 23.30 -8.38 -11.12
CA MET A 128 24.60 -8.13 -10.47
C MET A 128 25.82 -8.51 -11.34
N GLN A 129 25.64 -9.29 -12.40
CA GLN A 129 26.73 -9.62 -13.34
C GLN A 129 26.87 -8.63 -14.50
N ARG A 130 25.92 -7.74 -14.72
CA ARG A 130 26.09 -6.60 -15.63
C ARG A 130 26.82 -5.48 -14.89
N GLY A 131 28.11 -5.70 -14.63
CA GLY A 131 29.01 -4.64 -14.24
C GLY A 131 28.84 -3.46 -15.19
N CYS A 132 28.89 -2.24 -14.65
CA CYS A 132 28.87 -0.99 -15.43
C CYS A 132 29.85 -1.05 -16.62
N ALA A 133 29.39 -1.55 -17.75
CA ALA A 133 30.13 -1.48 -18.99
C ALA A 133 30.08 -0.02 -19.45
N GLY A 134 30.98 0.82 -18.92
CA GLY A 134 31.08 2.22 -19.30
C GLY A 134 31.48 3.18 -18.17
N CYS A 135 31.66 2.73 -16.96
CA CYS A 135 32.12 3.58 -15.86
C CYS A 135 33.64 3.47 -15.71
N THR A 136 34.41 4.44 -16.19
CA THR A 136 35.88 4.48 -16.11
C THR A 136 36.41 4.83 -14.72
N GLY A 137 35.58 4.81 -13.66
CA GLY A 137 35.96 5.26 -12.32
C GLY A 137 35.55 4.37 -11.16
N CYS A 138 34.99 3.17 -11.39
CA CYS A 138 34.60 2.28 -10.30
C CYS A 138 35.75 1.37 -9.87
N PRO A 139 36.23 1.39 -8.61
CA PRO A 139 37.28 0.46 -8.17
C PRO A 139 36.72 -0.96 -8.22
N LYS A 140 37.39 -1.84 -8.97
CA LYS A 140 37.11 -3.29 -8.94
C LYS A 140 37.56 -3.81 -7.57
N THR A 141 36.63 -3.93 -6.64
CA THR A 141 36.86 -4.74 -5.46
C THR A 141 36.71 -6.21 -5.84
N VAL A 142 37.81 -6.90 -5.64
CA VAL A 142 37.94 -8.35 -5.73
C VAL A 142 37.09 -9.03 -4.66
#